data_34255cb071056d201ffb99d08a3804fc
#
_entry.id   34255cb071056d201ffb99d08a3804fc
#
_cell.length_a   1.000
_cell.length_b   1.000
_cell.length_c   1.000
_cell.angle_alpha   90.00
_cell.angle_beta   90.00
_cell.angle_gamma   90.00
#
_symmetry.space_group_name_H-M   'P 1'
#
loop_
_entity.id
_entity.type
_entity.pdbx_description
1 polymer ?
#
loop_
_entity_poly.entity_id
_entity_poly.type
_entity_poly.pdbx_seq_one_letter_code
_entity_poly.pdbx_strand_id
1 'polypeptide(L)'
;MLIRPATPADTAEIDALLDTAFGPGRHARTASLLRAGATAIAGPTLVARCDDAAECPSAGPDELLGSIQFWPIALRTGRDHFSLTLLGPVVVAHPARSLGLGRLLIARALAVADAMCLGPILLIGDASYYGRFGFTATATGEWSLPGPSERERLLLRADGSLPRIADIVAESALARELSMVSVDG
;
A
#
# COMPACT_ATOMS: atom_id res chain seq x y z
N MET A 1 8.42 13.96 -16.76
CA MET A 1 8.22 13.21 -15.48
C MET A 1 8.34 11.72 -15.72
N LEU A 2 9.29 11.05 -15.08
CA LEU A 2 9.56 9.62 -15.20
C LEU A 2 8.88 8.83 -14.06
N ILE A 3 8.08 7.82 -14.39
CA ILE A 3 7.55 6.85 -13.43
C ILE A 3 8.19 5.49 -13.71
N ARG A 4 8.83 4.91 -12.69
CA ARG A 4 9.53 3.63 -12.77
C ARG A 4 9.33 2.78 -11.50
N PRO A 5 9.62 1.47 -11.53
CA PRO A 5 9.69 0.67 -10.31
C PRO A 5 10.69 1.28 -9.32
N ALA A 6 10.32 1.26 -8.04
CA ALA A 6 11.22 1.65 -6.97
C ALA A 6 12.35 0.64 -6.80
N THR A 7 13.50 1.13 -6.42
CA THR A 7 14.70 0.34 -6.10
C THR A 7 15.08 0.54 -4.63
N PRO A 8 15.94 -0.29 -4.05
CA PRO A 8 16.44 -0.06 -2.69
C PRO A 8 17.11 1.32 -2.49
N ALA A 9 17.69 1.90 -3.53
CA ALA A 9 18.29 3.24 -3.48
C ALA A 9 17.26 4.35 -3.22
N ASP A 10 15.99 4.14 -3.60
CA ASP A 10 14.94 5.14 -3.42
C ASP A 10 14.40 5.18 -1.98
N THR A 11 14.70 4.18 -1.15
CA THR A 11 14.06 3.97 0.17
C THR A 11 14.20 5.18 1.08
N ALA A 12 15.38 5.75 1.20
CA ALA A 12 15.64 6.88 2.08
C ALA A 12 14.87 8.14 1.66
N GLU A 13 14.79 8.42 0.37
CA GLU A 13 14.03 9.56 -0.16
C GLU A 13 12.52 9.36 -0.01
N ILE A 14 12.03 8.13 -0.25
CA ILE A 14 10.63 7.77 -0.02
C ILE A 14 10.27 8.00 1.45
N ASP A 15 11.09 7.55 2.39
CA ASP A 15 10.85 7.71 3.81
C ASP A 15 10.84 9.20 4.21
N ALA A 16 11.78 9.99 3.73
CA ALA A 16 11.81 11.44 3.96
C ALA A 16 10.55 12.15 3.42
N LEU A 17 10.08 11.76 2.22
CA LEU A 17 8.86 12.30 1.64
C LEU A 17 7.61 11.90 2.46
N LEU A 18 7.57 10.67 2.95
CA LEU A 18 6.49 10.17 3.83
C LEU A 18 6.49 10.89 5.18
N ASP A 19 7.66 11.14 5.79
CA ASP A 19 7.79 11.88 7.04
C ASP A 19 7.32 13.33 6.88
N THR A 20 7.67 13.95 5.77
CA THR A 20 7.19 15.30 5.42
C THR A 20 5.69 15.36 5.24
N ALA A 21 5.09 14.35 4.58
CA ALA A 21 3.67 14.35 4.23
C ALA A 21 2.75 13.93 5.38
N PHE A 22 3.18 12.98 6.21
CA PHE A 22 2.34 12.33 7.23
C PHE A 22 2.79 12.57 8.67
N GLY A 23 3.96 13.16 8.86
CA GLY A 23 4.57 13.42 10.15
C GLY A 23 5.15 12.17 10.84
N PRO A 24 5.87 12.36 11.98
CA PRO A 24 6.56 11.26 12.68
C PRO A 24 5.59 10.22 13.26
N GLY A 25 4.35 10.58 13.55
CA GLY A 25 3.32 9.65 14.03
C GLY A 25 2.87 8.61 13.01
N ARG A 26 3.35 8.65 11.76
CA ARG A 26 2.96 7.69 10.71
C ARG A 26 3.27 6.23 11.08
N HIS A 27 4.31 6.00 11.85
CA HIS A 27 4.74 4.67 12.24
C HIS A 27 3.78 3.95 13.22
N ALA A 28 2.99 4.70 13.97
CA ALA A 28 1.97 4.16 14.88
C ALA A 28 0.63 3.85 14.18
N ARG A 29 0.49 4.19 12.90
CA ARG A 29 -0.76 3.94 12.16
C ARG A 29 -0.90 2.48 11.79
N THR A 30 -2.13 1.99 11.72
CA THR A 30 -2.49 0.60 11.35
C THR A 30 -1.78 0.11 10.09
N ALA A 31 -1.73 0.92 9.03
CA ALA A 31 -1.03 0.55 7.80
C ALA A 31 0.48 0.30 8.02
N SER A 32 1.12 0.96 8.98
CA SER A 32 2.53 0.71 9.32
C SER A 32 2.70 -0.57 10.14
N LEU A 33 1.77 -0.88 11.03
CA LEU A 33 1.76 -2.14 11.77
C LEU A 33 1.61 -3.34 10.83
N LEU A 34 0.76 -3.23 9.80
CA LEU A 34 0.58 -4.29 8.79
C LEU A 34 1.83 -4.52 7.93
N ARG A 35 2.68 -3.52 7.76
CA ARG A 35 3.93 -3.62 6.97
C ARG A 35 5.13 -4.06 7.80
N ALA A 36 4.98 -4.16 9.12
CA ALA A 36 6.09 -4.45 10.03
C ALA A 36 6.80 -5.76 9.65
N GLY A 37 8.10 -5.68 9.39
CA GLY A 37 8.93 -6.83 9.03
C GLY A 37 8.73 -7.39 7.63
N ALA A 38 7.92 -6.73 6.79
CA ALA A 38 7.74 -7.09 5.39
C ALA A 38 8.63 -6.24 4.47
N THR A 39 8.86 -6.75 3.26
CA THR A 39 9.52 -6.02 2.16
C THR A 39 8.45 -5.61 1.15
N ALA A 40 8.54 -4.39 0.63
CA ALA A 40 7.63 -3.91 -0.41
C ALA A 40 7.75 -4.78 -1.66
N ILE A 41 6.61 -5.08 -2.29
CA ILE A 41 6.53 -5.89 -3.49
C ILE A 41 7.13 -5.10 -4.66
N ALA A 42 8.19 -5.65 -5.25
CA ALA A 42 8.80 -5.07 -6.45
C ALA A 42 7.84 -5.12 -7.65
N GLY A 43 8.00 -4.22 -8.58
CA GLY A 43 7.12 -4.08 -9.75
C GLY A 43 6.04 -3.03 -9.54
N PRO A 44 4.95 -3.27 -8.76
CA PRO A 44 3.90 -2.28 -8.54
C PRO A 44 4.29 -1.18 -7.53
N THR A 45 5.36 -1.36 -6.75
CA THR A 45 5.94 -0.28 -5.96
C THR A 45 6.70 0.66 -6.88
N LEU A 46 6.16 1.89 -7.06
CA LEU A 46 6.64 2.84 -8.04
C LEU A 46 7.11 4.15 -7.39
N VAL A 47 8.05 4.81 -8.07
CA VAL A 47 8.46 6.19 -7.83
C VAL A 47 8.21 7.06 -9.06
N ALA A 48 7.87 8.32 -8.83
CA ALA A 48 7.82 9.35 -9.86
C ALA A 48 8.91 10.38 -9.59
N ARG A 49 9.73 10.67 -10.61
CA ARG A 49 10.83 11.63 -10.54
C ARG A 49 10.71 12.72 -11.60
N CYS A 50 11.28 13.87 -11.32
CA CYS A 50 11.39 14.94 -12.29
C CYS A 50 12.53 14.63 -13.27
N ASP A 51 12.20 14.37 -14.53
CA ASP A 51 13.17 14.15 -15.62
C ASP A 51 13.30 15.36 -16.54
N ASP A 52 12.32 16.27 -16.50
CA ASP A 52 12.33 17.50 -17.27
C ASP A 52 11.86 18.69 -16.41
N ALA A 53 12.74 19.68 -16.24
CA ALA A 53 12.44 20.90 -15.49
C ALA A 53 11.28 21.70 -16.11
N ALA A 54 11.01 21.57 -17.40
CA ALA A 54 9.87 22.20 -18.05
C ALA A 54 8.53 21.60 -17.60
N GLU A 55 8.51 20.30 -17.32
CA GLU A 55 7.31 19.60 -16.79
C GLU A 55 7.15 19.77 -15.26
N CYS A 56 8.25 20.06 -14.55
CA CYS A 56 8.28 20.15 -13.09
C CYS A 56 8.99 21.44 -12.64
N PRO A 57 8.47 22.64 -12.96
CA PRO A 57 9.19 23.90 -12.77
C PRO A 57 9.54 24.23 -11.31
N SER A 58 8.92 23.56 -10.34
CA SER A 58 9.16 23.74 -8.92
C SER A 58 9.96 22.62 -8.27
N ALA A 59 10.51 21.69 -9.06
CA ALA A 59 11.30 20.56 -8.60
C ALA A 59 12.70 20.57 -9.24
N GLY A 60 13.68 20.10 -8.49
CA GLY A 60 15.04 19.89 -9.01
C GLY A 60 15.13 18.69 -9.96
N PRO A 61 16.21 18.63 -10.77
CA PRO A 61 16.45 17.46 -11.62
C PRO A 61 16.56 16.19 -10.76
N ASP A 62 15.91 15.11 -11.20
CA ASP A 62 15.81 13.81 -10.55
C ASP A 62 15.16 13.84 -9.15
N GLU A 63 14.49 14.94 -8.76
CA GLU A 63 13.79 15.04 -7.49
C GLU A 63 12.62 14.06 -7.42
N LEU A 64 12.44 13.39 -6.26
CA LEU A 64 11.32 12.49 -5.98
C LEU A 64 10.01 13.27 -5.85
N LEU A 65 9.11 13.10 -6.80
CA LEU A 65 7.81 13.77 -6.86
C LEU A 65 6.68 12.97 -6.19
N GLY A 66 6.85 11.66 -6.05
CA GLY A 66 5.85 10.82 -5.42
C GLY A 66 6.22 9.35 -5.41
N SER A 67 5.51 8.59 -4.58
CA SER A 67 5.68 7.15 -4.45
C SER A 67 4.34 6.47 -4.14
N ILE A 68 4.23 5.23 -4.59
CA ILE A 68 3.20 4.28 -4.21
C ILE A 68 3.85 2.95 -3.87
N GLN A 69 3.43 2.31 -2.79
CA GLN A 69 4.02 1.06 -2.33
C GLN A 69 2.96 -0.03 -2.22
N PHE A 70 3.39 -1.29 -2.41
CA PHE A 70 2.60 -2.49 -2.24
C PHE A 70 3.31 -3.45 -1.30
N TRP A 71 2.55 -4.07 -0.38
CA TRP A 71 3.11 -4.90 0.70
C TRP A 71 2.32 -6.20 0.84
N PRO A 72 3.00 -7.32 1.08
CA PRO A 72 2.31 -8.56 1.39
C PRO A 72 1.69 -8.48 2.79
N ILE A 73 0.43 -8.89 2.88
CA ILE A 73 -0.32 -9.06 4.12
C ILE A 73 -1.16 -10.33 4.04
N ALA A 74 -1.76 -10.75 5.14
CA ALA A 74 -2.65 -11.90 5.16
C ALA A 74 -4.00 -11.58 5.83
N LEU A 75 -5.03 -12.29 5.40
CA LEU A 75 -6.32 -12.38 6.02
C LEU A 75 -6.40 -13.72 6.74
N ARG A 76 -6.65 -13.72 8.05
CA ARG A 76 -6.76 -14.91 8.88
C ARG A 76 -8.22 -15.14 9.30
N THR A 77 -8.71 -16.36 9.17
CA THR A 77 -10.02 -16.78 9.68
C THR A 77 -9.91 -18.17 10.30
N GLY A 78 -9.99 -18.24 11.62
CA GLY A 78 -9.73 -19.49 12.34
C GLY A 78 -8.31 -20.00 12.09
N ARG A 79 -8.20 -21.19 11.46
CA ARG A 79 -6.91 -21.80 11.07
C ARG A 79 -6.51 -21.51 9.62
N ASP A 80 -7.42 -20.98 8.81
CA ASP A 80 -7.18 -20.68 7.42
C ASP A 80 -6.62 -19.27 7.25
N HIS A 81 -5.84 -19.08 6.20
CA HIS A 81 -5.32 -17.77 5.83
C HIS A 81 -5.33 -17.58 4.31
N PHE A 82 -5.45 -16.33 3.90
CA PHE A 82 -5.47 -15.92 2.49
C PHE A 82 -4.45 -14.81 2.29
N SER A 83 -3.65 -14.92 1.23
CA SER A 83 -2.72 -13.85 0.87
C SER A 83 -3.48 -12.66 0.33
N LEU A 84 -3.17 -11.47 0.84
CA LEU A 84 -3.65 -10.19 0.35
C LEU A 84 -2.47 -9.26 0.09
N THR A 85 -2.75 -8.21 -0.65
CA THR A 85 -1.79 -7.14 -0.89
C THR A 85 -2.30 -5.83 -0.29
N LEU A 86 -1.49 -5.14 0.51
CA LEU A 86 -1.79 -3.81 1.02
C LEU A 86 -1.24 -2.76 0.04
N LEU A 87 -2.11 -1.93 -0.53
CA LEU A 87 -1.74 -0.74 -1.28
C LEU A 87 -1.54 0.44 -0.32
N GLY A 88 -0.38 1.01 -0.37
CA GLY A 88 -0.01 2.20 0.39
C GLY A 88 1.28 2.05 1.20
N PRO A 89 1.86 3.17 1.56
CA PRO A 89 1.37 4.53 1.40
C PRO A 89 1.43 5.02 -0.06
N VAL A 90 0.55 5.98 -0.38
CA VAL A 90 0.63 6.80 -1.59
C VAL A 90 0.98 8.21 -1.14
N VAL A 91 2.04 8.76 -1.69
CA VAL A 91 2.51 10.11 -1.36
C VAL A 91 2.87 10.87 -2.62
N VAL A 92 2.54 12.17 -2.65
CA VAL A 92 2.93 13.11 -3.71
C VAL A 92 3.50 14.35 -3.05
N ALA A 93 4.68 14.77 -3.48
CA ALA A 93 5.33 16.00 -3.05
C ALA A 93 4.45 17.22 -3.32
N HIS A 94 4.52 18.22 -2.43
CA HIS A 94 3.64 19.38 -2.49
C HIS A 94 3.60 20.04 -3.88
N PRO A 95 4.72 20.27 -4.58
CA PRO A 95 4.72 20.92 -5.90
C PRO A 95 3.97 20.13 -6.98
N ALA A 96 3.86 18.79 -6.84
CA ALA A 96 3.26 17.90 -7.84
C ALA A 96 1.80 17.50 -7.53
N ARG A 97 1.20 17.96 -6.42
CA ARG A 97 -0.15 17.52 -6.00
C ARG A 97 -1.26 17.91 -6.98
N SER A 98 -1.18 19.08 -7.62
CA SER A 98 -2.17 19.56 -8.56
C SER A 98 -2.10 18.92 -9.95
N LEU A 99 -1.02 18.18 -10.26
CA LEU A 99 -0.76 17.60 -11.57
C LEU A 99 -1.44 16.24 -11.81
N GLY A 100 -2.26 15.76 -10.89
CA GLY A 100 -2.92 14.45 -11.00
C GLY A 100 -1.98 13.25 -10.80
N LEU A 101 -0.74 13.47 -10.37
CA LEU A 101 0.30 12.46 -10.21
C LEU A 101 -0.14 11.28 -9.33
N GLY A 102 -0.85 11.54 -8.23
CA GLY A 102 -1.36 10.47 -7.36
C GLY A 102 -2.29 9.50 -8.09
N ARG A 103 -3.19 10.01 -8.96
CA ARG A 103 -4.06 9.18 -9.78
C ARG A 103 -3.29 8.37 -10.81
N LEU A 104 -2.29 8.97 -11.42
CA LEU A 104 -1.44 8.30 -12.40
C LEU A 104 -0.61 7.18 -11.77
N LEU A 105 -0.01 7.43 -10.60
CA LEU A 105 0.71 6.41 -9.82
C LEU A 105 -0.20 5.23 -9.47
N ILE A 106 -1.40 5.49 -8.94
CA ILE A 106 -2.35 4.43 -8.58
C ILE A 106 -2.75 3.62 -9.82
N ALA A 107 -3.15 4.27 -10.91
CA ALA A 107 -3.57 3.58 -12.12
C ALA A 107 -2.46 2.69 -12.70
N ARG A 108 -1.22 3.21 -12.80
CA ARG A 108 -0.07 2.44 -13.31
C ARG A 108 0.31 1.28 -12.38
N ALA A 109 0.34 1.52 -11.08
CA ALA A 109 0.70 0.51 -10.10
C ALA A 109 -0.34 -0.63 -10.05
N LEU A 110 -1.64 -0.32 -10.14
CA LEU A 110 -2.70 -1.32 -10.23
C LEU A 110 -2.60 -2.15 -11.51
N ALA A 111 -2.31 -1.53 -12.65
CA ALA A 111 -2.10 -2.25 -13.90
C ALA A 111 -0.92 -3.25 -13.82
N VAL A 112 0.16 -2.88 -13.13
CA VAL A 112 1.29 -3.80 -12.87
C VAL A 112 0.87 -4.91 -11.91
N ALA A 113 0.16 -4.58 -10.82
CA ALA A 113 -0.33 -5.55 -9.85
C ALA A 113 -1.27 -6.58 -10.49
N ASP A 114 -2.17 -6.14 -11.39
CA ASP A 114 -3.07 -7.01 -12.15
C ASP A 114 -2.28 -7.94 -13.08
N ALA A 115 -1.30 -7.41 -13.80
CA ALA A 115 -0.43 -8.21 -14.67
C ALA A 115 0.41 -9.24 -13.90
N MET A 116 0.73 -8.96 -12.64
CA MET A 116 1.42 -9.87 -11.72
C MET A 116 0.48 -10.81 -10.96
N CYS A 117 -0.82 -10.72 -11.16
CA CYS A 117 -1.84 -11.50 -10.45
C CYS A 117 -1.71 -11.40 -8.92
N LEU A 118 -1.48 -10.21 -8.39
CA LEU A 118 -1.25 -9.99 -6.96
C LEU A 118 -2.50 -10.15 -6.07
N GLY A 119 -3.53 -10.84 -6.55
CA GLY A 119 -4.71 -11.19 -5.76
C GLY A 119 -5.49 -10.00 -5.21
N PRO A 120 -6.28 -10.17 -4.15
CA PRO A 120 -7.07 -9.11 -3.56
C PRO A 120 -6.19 -7.99 -2.99
N ILE A 121 -6.53 -6.74 -3.32
CA ILE A 121 -5.79 -5.55 -2.89
C ILE A 121 -6.61 -4.77 -1.87
N LEU A 122 -6.04 -4.56 -0.70
CA LEU A 122 -6.60 -3.81 0.42
C LEU A 122 -5.95 -2.43 0.53
N LEU A 123 -6.69 -1.43 0.97
CA LEU A 123 -6.14 -0.14 1.38
C LEU A 123 -6.95 0.48 2.52
N ILE A 124 -6.36 1.46 3.20
CA ILE A 124 -7.03 2.34 4.16
C ILE A 124 -7.07 3.74 3.55
N GLY A 125 -8.26 4.19 3.14
CA GLY A 125 -8.41 5.45 2.43
C GLY A 125 -9.84 5.91 2.27
N ASP A 126 -10.04 6.97 1.50
CA ASP A 126 -11.35 7.57 1.27
C ASP A 126 -12.06 6.86 0.11
N ALA A 127 -13.26 6.31 0.36
CA ALA A 127 -14.06 5.61 -0.64
C ALA A 127 -14.44 6.52 -1.83
N SER A 128 -14.67 7.81 -1.61
CA SER A 128 -14.98 8.77 -2.68
C SER A 128 -13.80 8.96 -3.66
N TYR A 129 -12.58 8.81 -3.16
CA TYR A 129 -11.37 8.89 -3.98
C TYR A 129 -11.01 7.55 -4.62
N TYR A 130 -11.01 6.44 -3.87
CA TYR A 130 -10.53 5.15 -4.35
C TYR A 130 -11.60 4.31 -5.06
N GLY A 131 -12.89 4.65 -4.95
CA GLY A 131 -13.99 3.94 -5.64
C GLY A 131 -13.82 3.91 -7.15
N ARG A 132 -13.24 4.97 -7.76
CA ARG A 132 -12.93 5.04 -9.21
C ARG A 132 -11.93 4.00 -9.69
N PHE A 133 -11.19 3.39 -8.78
CA PHE A 133 -10.22 2.32 -9.05
C PHE A 133 -10.77 0.93 -8.68
N GLY A 134 -12.08 0.82 -8.40
CA GLY A 134 -12.75 -0.43 -8.06
C GLY A 134 -12.66 -0.85 -6.59
N PHE A 135 -12.23 0.04 -5.69
CA PHE A 135 -12.20 -0.24 -4.25
C PHE A 135 -13.54 0.03 -3.59
N THR A 136 -14.00 -0.90 -2.73
CA THR A 136 -15.24 -0.79 -1.96
C THR A 136 -15.05 -1.25 -0.52
N ALA A 137 -15.90 -0.77 0.41
CA ALA A 137 -15.93 -1.23 1.80
C ALA A 137 -16.88 -2.42 2.03
N THR A 138 -17.56 -2.91 1.00
CA THR A 138 -18.67 -3.87 1.13
C THR A 138 -18.26 -5.19 1.78
N ALA A 139 -17.05 -5.69 1.47
CA ALA A 139 -16.57 -6.98 1.96
C ALA A 139 -15.75 -6.89 3.27
N THR A 140 -15.42 -5.67 3.74
CA THR A 140 -14.47 -5.46 4.84
C THR A 140 -15.14 -5.13 6.18
N GLY A 141 -16.47 -5.03 6.23
CA GLY A 141 -17.20 -4.52 7.41
C GLY A 141 -17.02 -5.31 8.70
N GLU A 142 -16.72 -6.61 8.61
CA GLU A 142 -16.53 -7.51 9.75
C GLU A 142 -15.06 -7.91 9.97
N TRP A 143 -14.11 -7.26 9.26
CA TRP A 143 -12.69 -7.53 9.43
C TRP A 143 -12.06 -6.72 10.55
N SER A 144 -11.18 -7.36 11.34
CA SER A 144 -10.40 -6.72 12.40
C SER A 144 -9.04 -6.27 11.89
N LEU A 145 -8.52 -5.20 12.45
CA LEU A 145 -7.21 -4.60 12.14
C LEU A 145 -6.34 -4.52 13.39
N PRO A 146 -5.01 -4.64 13.27
CA PRO A 146 -4.09 -4.55 14.40
C PRO A 146 -3.84 -3.10 14.83
N GLY A 147 -4.87 -2.36 15.21
CA GLY A 147 -4.70 -0.98 15.66
C GLY A 147 -5.92 -0.10 15.39
N PRO A 148 -5.82 1.19 15.73
CA PRO A 148 -6.92 2.12 15.53
C PRO A 148 -7.23 2.27 14.05
N SER A 149 -8.47 2.03 13.66
CA SER A 149 -8.93 2.16 12.29
C SER A 149 -10.36 2.69 12.22
N GLU A 150 -10.59 3.50 11.23
CA GLU A 150 -11.93 3.87 10.78
C GLU A 150 -12.37 2.79 9.79
N ARG A 151 -13.30 1.91 10.18
CA ARG A 151 -13.73 0.75 9.39
C ARG A 151 -14.24 1.12 8.00
N GLU A 152 -14.95 2.24 7.88
CA GLU A 152 -15.45 2.76 6.61
C GLU A 152 -14.33 3.14 5.62
N ARG A 153 -13.10 3.32 6.10
CA ARG A 153 -11.92 3.60 5.28
C ARG A 153 -11.17 2.34 4.86
N LEU A 154 -11.57 1.17 5.37
CA LEU A 154 -10.98 -0.10 4.93
C LEU A 154 -11.64 -0.52 3.62
N LEU A 155 -10.91 -0.45 2.54
CA LEU A 155 -11.41 -0.68 1.20
C LEU A 155 -10.70 -1.85 0.54
N LEU A 156 -11.47 -2.67 -0.18
CA LEU A 156 -11.00 -3.86 -0.88
C LEU A 156 -11.32 -3.76 -2.37
N ARG A 157 -10.37 -4.20 -3.20
CA ARG A 157 -10.54 -4.52 -4.61
C ARG A 157 -10.23 -6.00 -4.79
N ALA A 158 -11.22 -6.80 -5.18
CA ALA A 158 -11.11 -8.26 -5.32
C ALA A 158 -12.06 -8.79 -6.39
N ASP A 159 -11.65 -9.84 -7.10
CA ASP A 159 -12.41 -10.55 -8.12
C ASP A 159 -12.97 -11.87 -7.59
N GLY A 160 -13.28 -11.97 -6.31
CA GLY A 160 -13.76 -13.22 -5.70
C GLY A 160 -14.33 -13.05 -4.31
N SER A 161 -14.90 -14.12 -3.78
CA SER A 161 -15.44 -14.16 -2.42
C SER A 161 -14.33 -14.37 -1.40
N LEU A 162 -14.29 -13.54 -0.38
CA LEU A 162 -13.43 -13.66 0.79
C LEU A 162 -14.27 -13.90 2.04
N PRO A 163 -13.69 -14.44 3.14
CA PRO A 163 -14.39 -14.64 4.39
C PRO A 163 -15.02 -13.34 4.91
N ARG A 164 -16.23 -13.43 5.47
CA ARG A 164 -16.93 -12.26 6.04
C ARG A 164 -16.31 -11.78 7.34
N ILE A 165 -15.83 -12.72 8.15
CA ILE A 165 -15.22 -12.46 9.46
C ILE A 165 -13.77 -12.92 9.39
N ALA A 166 -12.86 -12.02 9.63
CA ALA A 166 -11.43 -12.31 9.60
C ALA A 166 -10.60 -11.22 10.29
N ASP A 167 -9.34 -11.57 10.60
CA ASP A 167 -8.33 -10.64 11.08
C ASP A 167 -7.34 -10.33 9.96
N ILE A 168 -7.01 -9.07 9.77
CA ILE A 168 -5.94 -8.66 8.88
C ILE A 168 -4.65 -8.63 9.70
N VAL A 169 -3.65 -9.36 9.24
CA VAL A 169 -2.37 -9.53 9.92
C VAL A 169 -1.20 -9.21 9.00
N ALA A 170 -0.08 -8.77 9.59
CA ALA A 170 1.17 -8.67 8.86
C ALA A 170 1.64 -10.08 8.44
N GLU A 171 2.16 -10.23 7.23
CA GLU A 171 2.68 -11.52 6.76
C GLU A 171 3.79 -12.06 7.68
N SER A 172 4.65 -11.18 8.19
CA SER A 172 5.71 -11.54 9.15
C SER A 172 5.17 -12.06 10.49
N ALA A 173 3.98 -11.67 10.91
CA ALA A 173 3.33 -12.19 12.11
C ALA A 173 2.79 -13.58 11.84
N LEU A 174 2.14 -13.82 10.71
CA LEU A 174 1.66 -15.12 10.29
C LEU A 174 2.79 -16.14 10.16
N ALA A 175 3.91 -15.77 9.53
CA ALA A 175 5.09 -16.63 9.39
C ALA A 175 5.66 -17.07 10.74
N ARG A 176 5.65 -16.20 11.74
CA ARG A 176 6.09 -16.54 13.13
C ARG A 176 5.13 -17.53 13.78
N GLU A 177 3.81 -17.32 13.68
CA GLU A 177 2.81 -18.23 14.24
C GLU A 177 2.95 -19.64 13.64
N LEU A 178 3.08 -19.75 12.31
CA LEU A 178 3.25 -21.03 11.61
C LEU A 178 4.54 -21.74 12.00
N SER A 179 5.63 -21.00 12.23
CA SER A 179 6.92 -21.57 12.67
C SER A 179 6.84 -22.13 14.10
N MET A 180 6.08 -21.51 15.00
CA MET A 180 5.90 -22.00 16.37
C MET A 180 5.08 -23.29 16.42
N VAL A 181 4.05 -23.42 15.60
CA VAL A 181 3.23 -24.65 15.53
C VAL A 181 4.01 -25.85 15.00
N SER A 182 5.02 -25.64 14.15
CA SER A 182 5.86 -26.71 13.58
C SER A 182 6.91 -27.26 14.56
N VAL A 183 7.16 -26.62 15.70
CA VAL A 183 8.17 -27.03 16.68
C VAL A 183 7.55 -27.93 17.75
N ASP A 184 6.24 -27.88 17.96
CA ASP A 184 5.52 -28.64 19.00
C ASP A 184 4.86 -29.93 18.47
N GLY A 185 5.14 -30.37 17.27
CA GLY A 185 4.65 -31.59 16.61
C GLY A 185 5.80 -32.56 16.29
#